data_07a92c0c4e6f0d358d1a5c2c14773ea0
#
_entry.id   07a92c0c4e6f0d358d1a5c2c14773ea0
#
_cell.length_a   1.000
_cell.length_b   1.000
_cell.length_c   1.000
_cell.angle_alpha   90.00
_cell.angle_beta   90.00
_cell.angle_gamma   90.00
#
_symmetry.space_group_name_H-M   'P 1'
#
loop_
_entity.id
_entity.type
_entity.pdbx_description
1 polymer ?
#
loop_
_entity_poly.entity_id
_entity_poly.type
_entity_poly.pdbx_seq_one_letter_code
_entity_poly.pdbx_strand_id
1 'polypeptide(L)'
;MTPRTLATALALLLAGTTASTTVSAHERVPSGQQVGTSPWGPKDEIGRLNLITEASRAAILSRVSGGKAYDLATDYYVGMPSWQDAGDPHYQFWMTHTPRGTVMDDPMGVGETMNLIRSYTGTAFSMYSHTGTHIDALNHFGIHGKIWNGFEADKHLGDRGWNVTGIEKFPPLIARGVLIDVAAAKGVDMLPDSYRVTRQDLKDALARQKVKLQQGDVVLIRTGRMRLFEQPKAYMANPPGMGLDAARFLVEDSGAMIVGADNLSFETFPSEVSDDYVPLHTYLLAQQGAPIIELVALDELARDKVYEFAFIGGPLKIRGGDAAPLRPVALPVRP
;
A
#
# COMPACT_ATOMS: atom_id res chain seq x y z
N MET A 1 -53.25 30.16 62.29
CA MET A 1 -51.93 29.54 62.35
C MET A 1 -52.09 28.06 62.20
N THR A 2 -51.87 27.48 61.02
CA THR A 2 -52.05 26.06 60.73
C THR A 2 -50.69 25.45 60.44
N PRO A 3 -50.35 24.30 61.03
CA PRO A 3 -49.07 23.62 60.71
C PRO A 3 -49.20 22.77 59.44
N ARG A 4 -48.18 22.87 58.59
CA ARG A 4 -48.01 22.05 57.40
C ARG A 4 -47.36 20.73 57.76
N THR A 5 -48.03 19.64 57.41
CA THR A 5 -47.51 18.27 57.45
C THR A 5 -46.53 18.01 56.30
N LEU A 6 -45.30 17.55 56.67
CA LEU A 6 -44.33 17.01 55.71
C LEU A 6 -44.68 15.55 55.44
N ALA A 7 -44.90 15.24 54.16
CA ALA A 7 -44.96 13.86 53.65
C ALA A 7 -43.59 13.44 53.11
N THR A 8 -43.00 12.45 53.79
CA THR A 8 -41.73 11.85 53.37
C THR A 8 -41.98 10.78 52.30
N ALA A 9 -41.58 11.02 51.09
CA ALA A 9 -41.59 10.01 50.03
C ALA A 9 -40.29 9.21 50.04
N LEU A 10 -40.40 7.92 50.33
CA LEU A 10 -39.31 6.95 50.28
C LEU A 10 -39.14 6.46 48.84
N ALA A 11 -38.11 6.89 48.13
CA ALA A 11 -37.79 6.38 46.80
C ALA A 11 -36.88 5.13 46.93
N LEU A 12 -37.42 3.97 46.58
CA LEU A 12 -36.59 2.75 46.40
C LEU A 12 -35.77 2.90 45.09
N LEU A 13 -34.47 3.03 45.25
CA LEU A 13 -33.54 2.83 44.13
C LEU A 13 -33.36 1.32 43.88
N LEU A 14 -33.94 0.80 42.82
CA LEU A 14 -33.56 -0.48 42.25
C LEU A 14 -32.24 -0.28 41.50
N ALA A 15 -31.12 -0.68 42.07
CA ALA A 15 -29.85 -0.80 41.40
C ALA A 15 -29.90 -2.03 40.47
N GLY A 16 -30.31 -1.82 39.25
CA GLY A 16 -30.13 -2.81 38.17
C GLY A 16 -28.66 -2.86 37.77
N THR A 17 -27.93 -3.88 38.22
CA THR A 17 -26.61 -4.21 37.69
C THR A 17 -26.77 -4.77 36.30
N THR A 18 -26.65 -3.90 35.31
CA THR A 18 -26.40 -4.37 33.94
C THR A 18 -24.98 -4.88 33.86
N ALA A 19 -24.82 -6.19 33.92
CA ALA A 19 -23.57 -6.84 33.53
C ALA A 19 -23.32 -6.57 32.06
N SER A 20 -22.51 -5.56 31.77
CA SER A 20 -21.94 -5.40 30.40
C SER A 20 -21.00 -6.58 30.19
N THR A 21 -21.48 -7.59 29.49
CA THR A 21 -20.60 -8.61 28.92
C THR A 21 -19.78 -7.92 27.84
N THR A 22 -18.56 -7.50 28.17
CA THR A 22 -17.55 -7.18 27.17
C THR A 22 -17.20 -8.47 26.45
N VAL A 23 -17.86 -8.72 25.32
CA VAL A 23 -17.44 -9.78 24.41
C VAL A 23 -16.04 -9.39 23.92
N SER A 24 -15.05 -10.16 24.35
CA SER A 24 -13.67 -9.99 23.91
C SER A 24 -13.63 -10.02 22.37
N ALA A 25 -12.96 -9.04 21.76
CA ALA A 25 -12.79 -8.99 20.29
C ALA A 25 -12.16 -10.26 19.71
N HIS A 26 -11.51 -11.08 20.57
CA HIS A 26 -10.89 -12.34 20.19
C HIS A 26 -11.86 -13.50 19.89
N GLU A 27 -13.14 -13.41 20.28
CA GLU A 27 -14.11 -14.50 20.06
C GLU A 27 -14.77 -14.49 18.68
N ARG A 28 -14.50 -13.49 17.83
CA ARG A 28 -15.16 -13.33 16.52
C ARG A 28 -14.30 -13.70 15.31
N VAL A 29 -13.06 -14.10 15.50
CA VAL A 29 -12.17 -14.44 14.37
C VAL A 29 -12.24 -15.94 14.14
N PRO A 30 -12.44 -16.41 12.88
CA PRO A 30 -12.49 -17.83 12.57
C PRO A 30 -11.29 -18.57 13.14
N SER A 31 -11.54 -19.62 13.91
CA SER A 31 -10.50 -20.50 14.42
C SER A 31 -9.84 -21.20 13.23
N GLY A 32 -8.62 -20.80 12.84
CA GLY A 32 -7.89 -21.46 11.78
C GLY A 32 -6.99 -20.58 10.92
N GLN A 33 -7.24 -19.28 10.83
CA GLN A 33 -6.31 -18.38 10.15
C GLN A 33 -5.07 -18.11 11.02
N GLN A 34 -3.90 -18.32 10.44
CA GLN A 34 -2.61 -18.07 11.10
C GLN A 34 -1.71 -17.28 10.16
N VAL A 35 -0.80 -16.49 10.75
CA VAL A 35 0.27 -15.85 9.99
C VAL A 35 1.25 -16.89 9.46
N GLY A 36 1.92 -16.57 8.38
CA GLY A 36 2.93 -17.43 7.80
C GLY A 36 4.20 -17.50 8.64
N THR A 37 4.97 -18.55 8.39
CA THR A 37 6.32 -18.74 8.93
C THR A 37 7.32 -18.55 7.81
N SER A 38 8.36 -17.77 8.07
CA SER A 38 9.39 -17.49 7.07
C SER A 38 10.27 -18.69 6.78
N PRO A 39 10.48 -19.07 5.51
CA PRO A 39 11.47 -20.06 5.13
C PRO A 39 12.93 -19.60 5.32
N TRP A 40 13.15 -18.31 5.53
CA TRP A 40 14.48 -17.71 5.80
C TRP A 40 14.82 -17.63 7.30
N GLY A 41 13.96 -18.18 8.14
CA GLY A 41 14.18 -18.35 9.56
C GLY A 41 13.42 -17.36 10.47
N PRO A 42 13.52 -17.60 11.81
CA PRO A 42 12.66 -16.93 12.78
C PRO A 42 12.96 -15.45 13.01
N LYS A 43 14.07 -14.95 12.47
CA LYS A 43 14.46 -13.52 12.54
C LYS A 43 14.21 -12.78 11.24
N ASP A 44 13.59 -13.43 10.25
CA ASP A 44 13.30 -12.78 8.99
C ASP A 44 12.22 -11.71 9.15
N GLU A 45 12.56 -10.52 8.70
CA GLU A 45 11.72 -9.32 8.77
C GLU A 45 11.25 -8.82 7.39
N ILE A 46 11.70 -9.42 6.30
CA ILE A 46 11.47 -8.90 4.94
C ILE A 46 10.79 -9.89 3.99
N GLY A 47 10.51 -11.09 4.45
CA GLY A 47 9.75 -12.09 3.69
C GLY A 47 10.34 -12.40 2.32
N ARG A 48 9.51 -12.35 1.28
CA ARG A 48 9.91 -12.67 -0.10
C ARG A 48 10.97 -11.75 -0.68
N LEU A 49 11.23 -10.59 -0.08
CA LEU A 49 12.33 -9.72 -0.52
C LEU A 49 13.73 -10.36 -0.35
N ASN A 50 13.84 -11.45 0.42
CA ASN A 50 15.04 -12.29 0.46
C ASN A 50 15.39 -12.93 -0.90
N LEU A 51 14.49 -12.92 -1.87
CA LEU A 51 14.77 -13.34 -3.25
C LEU A 51 15.59 -12.32 -4.04
N ILE A 52 15.75 -11.09 -3.53
CA ILE A 52 16.67 -10.10 -4.12
C ILE A 52 18.10 -10.44 -3.71
N THR A 53 18.84 -11.04 -4.61
CA THR A 53 20.25 -11.40 -4.42
C THR A 53 21.16 -10.57 -5.33
N GLU A 54 22.46 -10.61 -5.09
CA GLU A 54 23.44 -10.00 -6.02
C GLU A 54 23.31 -10.59 -7.43
N ALA A 55 23.13 -11.90 -7.51
CA ALA A 55 22.97 -12.60 -8.79
C ALA A 55 21.68 -12.20 -9.52
N SER A 56 20.54 -12.12 -8.82
CA SER A 56 19.26 -11.71 -9.44
C SER A 56 19.32 -10.25 -9.93
N ARG A 57 19.97 -9.35 -9.17
CA ARG A 57 20.18 -7.96 -9.60
C ARG A 57 21.10 -7.88 -10.82
N ALA A 58 22.23 -8.57 -10.80
CA ALA A 58 23.15 -8.59 -11.93
C ALA A 58 22.49 -9.15 -13.19
N ALA A 59 21.71 -10.22 -13.06
CA ALA A 59 21.01 -10.85 -14.17
C ALA A 59 20.02 -9.89 -14.84
N ILE A 60 19.19 -9.19 -14.08
CA ILE A 60 18.22 -8.26 -14.68
C ILE A 60 18.89 -7.01 -15.25
N LEU A 61 19.85 -6.43 -14.56
CA LEU A 61 20.55 -5.22 -15.01
C LEU A 61 21.34 -5.47 -16.30
N SER A 62 21.92 -6.65 -16.48
CA SER A 62 22.63 -7.02 -17.71
C SER A 62 21.75 -7.07 -18.96
N ARG A 63 20.43 -7.21 -18.77
CA ARG A 63 19.43 -7.22 -19.85
C ARG A 63 18.91 -5.84 -20.21
N VAL A 64 19.16 -4.81 -19.41
CA VAL A 64 18.67 -3.45 -19.69
C VAL A 64 19.16 -3.00 -21.06
N SER A 65 18.21 -2.59 -21.92
CA SER A 65 18.52 -2.21 -23.31
C SER A 65 18.84 -0.72 -23.49
N GLY A 66 18.69 0.07 -22.41
CA GLY A 66 18.72 1.54 -22.53
C GLY A 66 17.41 2.09 -23.14
N GLY A 67 17.42 3.35 -23.56
CA GLY A 67 16.25 3.98 -24.17
C GLY A 67 15.33 4.66 -23.14
N LYS A 68 14.01 4.61 -23.38
CA LYS A 68 13.02 5.28 -22.54
C LYS A 68 12.97 4.64 -21.14
N ALA A 69 13.05 5.49 -20.10
CA ALA A 69 12.68 5.11 -18.75
C ALA A 69 11.21 5.45 -18.50
N TYR A 70 10.48 4.55 -17.86
CA TYR A 70 9.08 4.73 -17.49
C TYR A 70 8.98 5.06 -16.03
N ASP A 71 8.37 6.20 -15.71
CA ASP A 71 8.01 6.59 -14.35
C ASP A 71 6.72 5.87 -13.98
N LEU A 72 6.75 5.09 -12.92
CA LEU A 72 5.59 4.32 -12.47
C LEU A 72 4.89 4.95 -11.27
N ALA A 73 5.27 6.16 -10.87
CA ALA A 73 4.65 6.87 -9.77
C ALA A 73 3.54 7.81 -10.23
N THR A 74 2.58 8.04 -9.34
CA THR A 74 1.58 9.10 -9.47
C THR A 74 2.11 10.41 -8.95
N ASP A 75 1.58 11.53 -9.46
CA ASP A 75 1.80 12.85 -8.89
C ASP A 75 1.08 13.00 -7.54
N TYR A 76 1.68 13.80 -6.64
CA TYR A 76 1.05 14.16 -5.37
C TYR A 76 0.39 15.53 -5.49
N TYR A 77 -0.90 15.61 -5.21
CA TYR A 77 -1.66 16.85 -5.20
C TYR A 77 -2.70 16.88 -4.08
N VAL A 78 -3.07 18.07 -3.61
CA VAL A 78 -4.09 18.22 -2.56
C VAL A 78 -5.44 17.76 -3.09
N GLY A 79 -6.06 16.80 -2.38
CA GLY A 79 -7.32 16.18 -2.79
C GLY A 79 -7.18 14.91 -3.62
N MET A 80 -5.95 14.40 -3.83
CA MET A 80 -5.71 13.12 -4.50
C MET A 80 -6.42 11.94 -3.81
N PRO A 81 -6.64 10.81 -4.51
CA PRO A 81 -7.24 9.62 -3.90
C PRO A 81 -6.45 9.13 -2.68
N SER A 82 -7.14 8.86 -1.59
CA SER A 82 -6.61 8.18 -0.40
C SER A 82 -7.76 7.69 0.50
N TRP A 83 -7.46 6.95 1.57
CA TRP A 83 -8.43 6.39 2.51
C TRP A 83 -9.01 7.42 3.49
N GLN A 84 -9.39 8.59 3.01
CA GLN A 84 -9.95 9.68 3.81
C GLN A 84 -11.27 9.31 4.50
N ASP A 85 -12.10 8.51 3.83
CA ASP A 85 -13.36 8.02 4.40
C ASP A 85 -13.15 7.02 5.54
N ALA A 86 -11.96 6.41 5.64
CA ALA A 86 -11.54 5.60 6.77
C ALA A 86 -10.93 6.43 7.91
N GLY A 87 -10.79 7.74 7.74
CA GLY A 87 -10.27 8.67 8.74
C GLY A 87 -8.78 8.96 8.62
N ASP A 88 -8.12 8.49 7.55
CA ASP A 88 -6.71 8.74 7.34
C ASP A 88 -6.41 10.20 6.92
N PRO A 89 -5.24 10.73 7.30
CA PRO A 89 -4.89 12.11 7.00
C PRO A 89 -4.84 12.38 5.49
N HIS A 90 -5.42 13.52 5.09
CA HIS A 90 -5.27 14.02 3.73
C HIS A 90 -3.82 14.39 3.42
N TYR A 91 -3.42 14.25 2.15
CA TYR A 91 -2.21 14.89 1.68
C TYR A 91 -2.34 16.41 1.81
N GLN A 92 -1.40 17.01 2.52
CA GLN A 92 -1.30 18.44 2.74
C GLN A 92 0.04 18.94 2.21
N PHE A 93 0.01 20.11 1.59
CA PHE A 93 1.19 20.74 1.03
C PHE A 93 1.10 22.26 1.28
N TRP A 94 2.18 22.87 1.78
CA TRP A 94 2.22 24.31 2.01
C TRP A 94 3.63 24.88 1.83
N MET A 95 3.67 26.18 1.55
CA MET A 95 4.92 26.93 1.48
C MET A 95 5.37 27.29 2.89
N THR A 96 6.60 26.96 3.24
CA THR A 96 7.25 27.42 4.48
C THR A 96 8.01 28.72 4.28
N HIS A 97 8.52 28.96 3.07
CA HIS A 97 9.20 30.18 2.68
C HIS A 97 8.81 30.56 1.25
N THR A 98 8.69 31.86 1.04
CA THR A 98 8.53 32.47 -0.29
C THR A 98 9.48 33.64 -0.42
N PRO A 99 9.89 34.06 -1.63
CA PRO A 99 10.79 35.17 -1.82
C PRO A 99 10.29 36.48 -1.15
N ARG A 100 8.99 36.73 -1.24
CA ARG A 100 8.38 37.92 -0.59
C ARG A 100 8.35 37.78 0.94
N GLY A 101 8.01 36.60 1.44
CA GLY A 101 7.97 36.35 2.89
C GLY A 101 9.34 36.49 3.53
N THR A 102 10.42 36.05 2.87
CA THR A 102 11.78 36.21 3.41
C THR A 102 12.24 37.64 3.50
N VAL A 103 11.78 38.53 2.61
CA VAL A 103 12.02 39.98 2.71
C VAL A 103 11.28 40.60 3.91
N MET A 104 10.04 40.14 4.15
CA MET A 104 9.19 40.67 5.23
C MET A 104 9.61 40.20 6.62
N ASP A 105 9.95 38.91 6.74
CA ASP A 105 10.11 38.22 8.03
C ASP A 105 11.58 38.07 8.44
N ASP A 106 12.52 38.27 7.49
CA ASP A 106 13.97 38.08 7.68
C ASP A 106 14.34 36.85 8.56
N PRO A 107 13.88 35.66 8.22
CA PRO A 107 13.98 34.47 9.09
C PRO A 107 15.43 34.05 9.37
N MET A 108 16.37 34.51 8.55
CA MET A 108 17.80 34.24 8.70
C MET A 108 18.59 35.38 9.33
N GLY A 109 17.95 36.54 9.61
CA GLY A 109 18.58 37.72 10.19
C GLY A 109 19.66 38.35 9.31
N VAL A 110 19.52 38.29 7.98
CA VAL A 110 20.54 38.74 7.02
C VAL A 110 20.23 40.15 6.46
N GLY A 111 19.06 40.70 6.77
CA GLY A 111 18.61 42.03 6.38
C GLY A 111 17.98 42.08 4.99
N GLU A 112 17.20 43.17 4.77
CA GLU A 112 16.39 43.34 3.56
C GLU A 112 17.20 43.28 2.26
N THR A 113 18.36 43.92 2.22
CA THR A 113 19.21 43.98 1.02
C THR A 113 19.61 42.57 0.56
N MET A 114 20.01 41.71 1.49
CA MET A 114 20.40 40.35 1.16
C MET A 114 19.19 39.50 0.72
N ASN A 115 18.06 39.67 1.40
CA ASN A 115 16.81 38.97 1.05
C ASN A 115 16.24 39.41 -0.31
N LEU A 116 16.45 40.62 -0.73
CA LEU A 116 16.09 41.10 -2.07
C LEU A 116 17.00 40.52 -3.17
N ILE A 117 18.28 40.28 -2.87
CA ILE A 117 19.25 39.72 -3.81
C ILE A 117 19.06 38.21 -3.91
N ARG A 118 18.68 37.49 -2.83
CA ARG A 118 18.54 36.06 -2.76
C ARG A 118 17.06 35.68 -2.64
N SER A 119 16.61 34.83 -3.54
CA SER A 119 15.25 34.30 -3.55
C SER A 119 15.26 32.81 -3.38
N TYR A 120 14.56 32.30 -2.39
CA TYR A 120 14.35 30.87 -2.20
C TYR A 120 12.94 30.54 -1.77
N THR A 121 12.56 29.28 -1.98
CA THR A 121 11.30 28.74 -1.53
C THR A 121 11.55 27.52 -0.65
N GLY A 122 10.71 27.35 0.34
CA GLY A 122 10.64 26.12 1.13
C GLY A 122 9.23 25.58 1.12
N THR A 123 9.10 24.26 1.15
CA THR A 123 7.82 23.58 1.20
C THR A 123 7.80 22.52 2.30
N ALA A 124 6.61 22.24 2.81
CA ALA A 124 6.38 21.11 3.70
C ALA A 124 5.15 20.34 3.24
N PHE A 125 5.09 19.07 3.60
CA PHE A 125 3.92 18.22 3.35
C PHE A 125 3.68 17.28 4.53
N SER A 126 2.43 16.84 4.65
CA SER A 126 1.99 15.82 5.58
C SER A 126 1.03 14.89 4.86
N MET A 127 1.11 13.59 5.12
CA MET A 127 0.27 12.60 4.47
C MET A 127 0.22 11.30 5.26
N TYR A 128 -0.77 10.49 4.97
CA TYR A 128 -0.82 9.09 5.33
C TYR A 128 0.25 8.29 4.54
N SER A 129 0.87 7.29 5.16
CA SER A 129 1.96 6.52 4.53
C SER A 129 1.55 5.77 3.25
N HIS A 130 0.24 5.46 3.13
CA HIS A 130 -0.35 4.81 1.96
C HIS A 130 -0.96 5.82 0.96
N THR A 131 -0.35 6.98 0.79
CA THR A 131 -0.79 8.02 -0.17
C THR A 131 0.07 7.98 -1.42
N GLY A 132 -0.57 8.06 -2.61
CA GLY A 132 0.13 7.97 -3.89
C GLY A 132 0.75 6.59 -4.11
N THR A 133 1.68 6.49 -5.05
CA THR A 133 2.39 5.22 -5.27
C THR A 133 3.22 4.86 -4.05
N HIS A 134 2.88 3.76 -3.40
CA HIS A 134 3.50 3.32 -2.15
C HIS A 134 3.68 1.80 -2.14
N ILE A 135 4.42 1.32 -1.17
CA ILE A 135 4.59 -0.11 -0.90
C ILE A 135 4.32 -0.40 0.58
N ASP A 136 3.55 -1.44 0.83
CA ASP A 136 3.21 -1.92 2.16
C ASP A 136 4.32 -2.81 2.71
N ALA A 137 4.64 -2.60 3.98
CA ALA A 137 5.54 -3.45 4.73
C ALA A 137 4.77 -4.61 5.39
N LEU A 138 5.50 -5.62 5.84
CA LEU A 138 4.92 -6.86 6.38
C LEU A 138 4.29 -6.68 7.78
N ASN A 139 4.42 -5.52 8.38
CA ASN A 139 3.78 -5.13 9.64
C ASN A 139 2.45 -4.39 9.44
N HIS A 140 2.04 -4.14 8.18
CA HIS A 140 0.80 -3.41 7.90
C HIS A 140 -0.44 -4.24 8.24
N PHE A 141 -0.46 -5.54 7.90
CA PHE A 141 -1.57 -6.44 8.22
C PHE A 141 -1.12 -7.66 9.03
N GLY A 142 -2.01 -8.13 9.90
CA GLY A 142 -1.75 -9.25 10.77
C GLY A 142 -3.03 -10.04 11.11
N ILE A 143 -2.86 -11.13 11.85
CA ILE A 143 -3.94 -12.03 12.30
C ILE A 143 -3.77 -12.26 13.81
N HIS A 144 -4.82 -12.04 14.59
CA HIS A 144 -4.81 -12.24 16.04
C HIS A 144 -3.66 -11.49 16.76
N GLY A 145 -3.38 -10.25 16.35
CA GLY A 145 -2.29 -9.46 16.94
C GLY A 145 -0.89 -9.93 16.58
N LYS A 146 -0.75 -10.81 15.58
CA LYS A 146 0.53 -11.25 15.01
C LYS A 146 0.64 -10.79 13.57
N ILE A 147 1.83 -10.36 13.18
CA ILE A 147 2.21 -10.02 11.82
C ILE A 147 3.09 -11.13 11.22
N TRP A 148 3.56 -10.95 9.99
CA TRP A 148 4.45 -11.88 9.30
C TRP A 148 5.48 -12.52 10.24
N ASN A 149 5.73 -13.82 10.06
CA ASN A 149 6.70 -14.61 10.80
C ASN A 149 6.40 -14.74 12.32
N GLY A 150 5.16 -14.43 12.74
CA GLY A 150 4.70 -14.62 14.11
C GLY A 150 5.13 -13.54 15.10
N PHE A 151 5.66 -12.41 14.62
CA PHE A 151 5.95 -11.29 15.52
C PHE A 151 4.65 -10.74 16.13
N GLU A 152 4.63 -10.57 17.44
CA GLU A 152 3.45 -10.15 18.21
C GLU A 152 3.42 -8.62 18.37
N ALA A 153 2.28 -8.00 18.06
CA ALA A 153 2.10 -6.55 18.18
C ALA A 153 2.39 -6.04 19.59
N ASP A 154 1.88 -6.73 20.62
CA ASP A 154 2.08 -6.35 22.03
C ASP A 154 3.57 -6.27 22.44
N LYS A 155 4.45 -6.98 21.74
CA LYS A 155 5.89 -6.98 22.01
C LYS A 155 6.67 -6.03 21.13
N HIS A 156 6.15 -5.73 19.95
CA HIS A 156 6.93 -5.13 18.88
C HIS A 156 6.38 -3.79 18.36
N LEU A 157 5.16 -3.40 18.74
CA LEU A 157 4.58 -2.10 18.41
C LEU A 157 4.57 -1.21 19.65
N GLY A 158 5.21 -0.07 19.55
CA GLY A 158 5.24 0.95 20.59
C GLY A 158 4.83 2.32 20.05
N ASP A 159 4.90 3.35 20.90
CA ASP A 159 4.47 4.73 20.61
C ASP A 159 5.18 5.36 19.38
N ARG A 160 6.29 4.77 18.94
CA ARG A 160 7.10 5.29 17.82
C ARG A 160 7.09 4.36 16.60
N GLY A 161 6.09 3.47 16.52
CA GLY A 161 5.96 2.50 15.45
C GLY A 161 6.51 1.13 15.81
N TRP A 162 6.66 0.29 14.79
CA TRP A 162 7.16 -1.07 14.94
C TRP A 162 8.68 -1.12 15.09
N ASN A 163 9.17 -2.07 15.87
CA ASN A 163 10.61 -2.33 15.99
C ASN A 163 11.08 -3.54 15.15
N VAL A 164 10.14 -4.22 14.47
CA VAL A 164 10.36 -5.32 13.52
C VAL A 164 9.57 -5.09 12.25
N THR A 165 9.99 -5.71 11.16
CA THR A 165 9.32 -5.73 9.83
C THR A 165 8.95 -4.37 9.25
N GLY A 166 9.52 -3.28 9.79
CA GLY A 166 9.25 -1.93 9.29
C GLY A 166 9.81 -1.70 7.89
N ILE A 167 9.23 -0.73 7.19
CA ILE A 167 9.57 -0.42 5.80
C ILE A 167 11.06 -0.05 5.61
N GLU A 168 11.72 0.46 6.63
CA GLU A 168 13.17 0.78 6.60
C GLU A 168 14.07 -0.45 6.45
N LYS A 169 13.52 -1.65 6.69
CA LYS A 169 14.24 -2.93 6.53
C LYS A 169 14.32 -3.38 5.08
N PHE A 170 13.47 -2.84 4.22
CA PHE A 170 13.44 -3.24 2.82
C PHE A 170 14.74 -2.87 2.10
N PRO A 171 15.31 -3.81 1.33
CA PRO A 171 16.48 -3.52 0.51
C PRO A 171 16.10 -2.61 -0.68
N PRO A 172 17.08 -2.01 -1.38
CA PRO A 172 16.81 -1.44 -2.70
C PRO A 172 16.18 -2.47 -3.62
N LEU A 173 15.03 -2.13 -4.20
CA LEU A 173 14.24 -3.02 -5.03
C LEU A 173 14.78 -2.97 -6.46
N ILE A 174 15.56 -3.96 -6.85
CA ILE A 174 16.06 -4.15 -8.23
C ILE A 174 15.77 -5.59 -8.61
N ALA A 175 14.78 -5.79 -9.49
CA ALA A 175 14.31 -7.11 -9.86
C ALA A 175 13.70 -7.11 -11.27
N ARG A 176 13.39 -8.29 -11.80
CA ARG A 176 12.58 -8.37 -13.02
C ARG A 176 11.16 -7.94 -12.70
N GLY A 177 10.66 -6.95 -13.47
CA GLY A 177 9.27 -6.51 -13.44
C GLY A 177 8.48 -7.13 -14.59
N VAL A 178 7.23 -7.46 -14.33
CA VAL A 178 6.27 -7.96 -15.32
C VAL A 178 4.98 -7.16 -15.20
N LEU A 179 4.55 -6.56 -16.32
CA LEU A 179 3.22 -5.99 -16.46
C LEU A 179 2.24 -7.06 -16.94
N ILE A 180 1.14 -7.26 -16.24
CA ILE A 180 -0.01 -8.03 -16.71
C ILE A 180 -1.15 -7.06 -17.02
N ASP A 181 -1.41 -6.80 -18.28
CA ASP A 181 -2.44 -5.87 -18.76
C ASP A 181 -3.78 -6.61 -18.94
N VAL A 182 -4.53 -6.73 -17.83
CA VAL A 182 -5.82 -7.43 -17.82
C VAL A 182 -6.86 -6.64 -18.60
N ALA A 183 -6.88 -5.32 -18.49
CA ALA A 183 -7.83 -4.48 -19.22
C ALA A 183 -7.69 -4.70 -20.75
N ALA A 184 -6.46 -4.65 -21.27
CA ALA A 184 -6.24 -4.90 -22.69
C ALA A 184 -6.54 -6.37 -23.09
N ALA A 185 -6.33 -7.35 -22.21
CA ALA A 185 -6.69 -8.73 -22.49
C ALA A 185 -8.22 -8.91 -22.62
N LYS A 186 -8.99 -8.13 -21.88
CA LYS A 186 -10.46 -8.07 -21.96
C LYS A 186 -10.97 -7.17 -23.10
N GLY A 187 -10.07 -6.48 -23.82
CA GLY A 187 -10.46 -5.58 -24.93
C GLY A 187 -11.08 -4.27 -24.48
N VAL A 188 -10.79 -3.83 -23.25
CA VAL A 188 -11.30 -2.58 -22.67
C VAL A 188 -10.15 -1.70 -22.21
N ASP A 189 -10.40 -0.39 -22.12
CA ASP A 189 -9.42 0.57 -21.59
C ASP A 189 -9.32 0.50 -20.06
N MET A 190 -10.42 0.20 -19.40
CA MET A 190 -10.56 0.06 -17.96
C MET A 190 -11.56 -1.07 -17.64
N LEU A 191 -11.25 -1.90 -16.66
CA LEU A 191 -12.17 -2.92 -16.17
C LEU A 191 -13.40 -2.27 -15.50
N PRO A 192 -14.58 -2.91 -15.58
CA PRO A 192 -15.80 -2.42 -14.91
C PRO A 192 -15.59 -2.27 -13.39
N ASP A 193 -16.42 -1.43 -12.78
CA ASP A 193 -16.47 -1.31 -11.31
C ASP A 193 -16.71 -2.68 -10.66
N SER A 194 -16.06 -2.92 -9.54
CA SER A 194 -16.08 -4.18 -8.78
C SER A 194 -15.69 -5.43 -9.59
N TYR A 195 -15.00 -5.25 -10.72
CA TYR A 195 -14.49 -6.40 -11.47
C TYR A 195 -13.41 -7.13 -10.66
N ARG A 196 -13.67 -8.39 -10.35
CA ARG A 196 -12.71 -9.25 -9.66
C ARG A 196 -11.85 -9.98 -10.66
N VAL A 197 -10.57 -9.62 -10.71
CA VAL A 197 -9.57 -10.28 -11.55
C VAL A 197 -9.34 -11.71 -11.04
N THR A 198 -9.53 -12.68 -11.91
CA THR A 198 -9.39 -14.09 -11.62
C THR A 198 -8.03 -14.65 -12.07
N ARG A 199 -7.67 -15.82 -11.58
CA ARG A 199 -6.52 -16.61 -12.08
C ARG A 199 -6.58 -16.76 -13.61
N GLN A 200 -7.76 -17.01 -14.18
CA GLN A 200 -7.91 -17.21 -15.62
C GLN A 200 -7.63 -15.90 -16.38
N ASP A 201 -8.07 -14.76 -15.88
CA ASP A 201 -7.78 -13.46 -16.48
C ASP A 201 -6.28 -13.20 -16.57
N LEU A 202 -5.54 -13.53 -15.51
CA LEU A 202 -4.08 -13.41 -15.50
C LEU A 202 -3.42 -14.33 -16.53
N LYS A 203 -3.86 -15.58 -16.61
CA LYS A 203 -3.35 -16.54 -17.60
C LYS A 203 -3.61 -16.10 -19.02
N ASP A 204 -4.80 -15.60 -19.32
CA ASP A 204 -5.20 -15.10 -20.63
C ASP A 204 -4.35 -13.87 -21.04
N ALA A 205 -4.14 -12.95 -20.09
CA ALA A 205 -3.30 -11.77 -20.31
C ALA A 205 -1.83 -12.17 -20.58
N LEU A 206 -1.27 -13.05 -19.76
CA LEU A 206 0.09 -13.56 -19.94
C LEU A 206 0.27 -14.28 -21.28
N ALA A 207 -0.70 -15.12 -21.66
CA ALA A 207 -0.69 -15.82 -22.95
C ALA A 207 -0.73 -14.83 -24.13
N ARG A 208 -1.60 -13.81 -24.08
CA ARG A 208 -1.67 -12.74 -25.08
C ARG A 208 -0.37 -11.96 -25.18
N GLN A 209 0.25 -11.64 -24.06
CA GLN A 209 1.50 -10.89 -23.97
C GLN A 209 2.74 -11.76 -24.30
N LYS A 210 2.59 -13.09 -24.35
CA LYS A 210 3.66 -14.08 -24.52
C LYS A 210 4.74 -13.99 -23.42
N VAL A 211 4.33 -13.68 -22.20
CA VAL A 211 5.21 -13.54 -21.04
C VAL A 211 4.98 -14.72 -20.10
N LYS A 212 6.06 -15.20 -19.48
CA LYS A 212 6.02 -16.21 -18.41
C LYS A 212 6.55 -15.60 -17.12
N LEU A 213 5.84 -15.81 -16.02
CA LEU A 213 6.30 -15.42 -14.70
C LEU A 213 7.47 -16.30 -14.24
N GLN A 214 8.30 -15.73 -13.40
CA GLN A 214 9.47 -16.37 -12.78
C GLN A 214 9.47 -16.10 -11.27
N GLN A 215 10.09 -16.97 -10.52
CA GLN A 215 10.31 -16.74 -9.10
C GLN A 215 11.12 -15.43 -8.89
N GLY A 216 10.66 -14.60 -7.96
CA GLY A 216 11.30 -13.33 -7.66
C GLY A 216 10.85 -12.15 -8.52
N ASP A 217 9.84 -12.32 -9.37
CA ASP A 217 9.28 -11.23 -10.14
C ASP A 217 8.57 -10.19 -9.26
N VAL A 218 8.64 -8.94 -9.68
CA VAL A 218 7.71 -7.88 -9.31
C VAL A 218 6.58 -7.86 -10.34
N VAL A 219 5.38 -8.25 -9.94
CA VAL A 219 4.24 -8.39 -10.87
C VAL A 219 3.26 -7.25 -10.68
N LEU A 220 3.05 -6.45 -11.72
CA LEU A 220 2.18 -5.27 -11.71
C LEU A 220 0.96 -5.50 -12.60
N ILE A 221 -0.22 -5.33 -12.03
CA ILE A 221 -1.50 -5.62 -12.68
C ILE A 221 -2.16 -4.32 -13.13
N ARG A 222 -2.45 -4.19 -14.43
CA ARG A 222 -3.18 -3.06 -14.96
C ARG A 222 -4.67 -3.39 -15.11
N THR A 223 -5.48 -2.67 -14.34
CA THR A 223 -6.95 -2.68 -14.44
C THR A 223 -7.47 -1.52 -15.32
N GLY A 224 -6.66 -0.49 -15.53
CA GLY A 224 -7.01 0.76 -16.19
C GLY A 224 -7.60 1.80 -15.23
N ARG A 225 -7.69 1.51 -13.92
CA ARG A 225 -8.31 2.42 -12.94
C ARG A 225 -7.58 3.75 -12.82
N MET A 226 -6.28 3.80 -13.11
CA MET A 226 -5.48 5.02 -13.09
C MET A 226 -6.06 6.14 -13.98
N ARG A 227 -6.85 5.82 -14.99
CA ARG A 227 -7.54 6.80 -15.84
C ARG A 227 -8.50 7.74 -15.07
N LEU A 228 -8.92 7.34 -13.88
CA LEU A 228 -9.77 8.13 -13.00
C LEU A 228 -9.01 8.86 -11.88
N PHE A 229 -7.68 8.81 -11.88
CA PHE A 229 -6.87 9.34 -10.77
C PHE A 229 -7.15 10.81 -10.47
N GLU A 230 -7.36 11.64 -11.48
CA GLU A 230 -7.74 13.05 -11.36
C GLU A 230 -9.21 13.27 -10.93
N GLN A 231 -9.95 12.18 -10.69
CA GLN A 231 -11.33 12.18 -10.23
C GLN A 231 -11.44 11.34 -8.95
N PRO A 232 -10.93 11.83 -7.79
CA PRO A 232 -10.70 11.02 -6.59
C PRO A 232 -11.91 10.21 -6.13
N LYS A 233 -13.11 10.82 -6.14
CA LYS A 233 -14.36 10.13 -5.76
C LYS A 233 -14.67 8.96 -6.70
N ALA A 234 -14.53 9.16 -8.00
CA ALA A 234 -14.75 8.11 -8.99
C ALA A 234 -13.66 7.03 -8.90
N TYR A 235 -12.41 7.43 -8.68
CA TYR A 235 -11.30 6.50 -8.51
C TYR A 235 -11.50 5.57 -7.31
N MET A 236 -11.96 6.10 -6.17
CA MET A 236 -12.18 5.34 -4.93
C MET A 236 -13.48 4.50 -4.93
N ALA A 237 -14.44 4.83 -5.80
CA ALA A 237 -15.74 4.15 -5.82
C ALA A 237 -15.65 2.78 -6.50
N ASN A 238 -15.87 1.69 -5.76
CA ASN A 238 -15.97 0.32 -6.29
C ASN A 238 -14.83 -0.07 -7.27
N PRO A 239 -13.57 0.11 -6.94
CA PRO A 239 -12.49 -0.18 -7.88
C PRO A 239 -12.49 -1.66 -8.30
N PRO A 240 -12.13 -1.95 -9.55
CA PRO A 240 -11.73 -3.30 -9.93
C PRO A 240 -10.44 -3.67 -9.22
N GLY A 241 -10.26 -4.94 -8.91
CA GLY A 241 -9.05 -5.38 -8.22
C GLY A 241 -8.91 -6.90 -8.24
N MET A 242 -7.93 -7.40 -7.51
CA MET A 242 -7.60 -8.81 -7.49
C MET A 242 -8.57 -9.63 -6.65
N GLY A 243 -8.81 -10.88 -7.06
CA GLY A 243 -9.42 -11.91 -6.24
C GLY A 243 -8.36 -12.81 -5.59
N LEU A 244 -8.74 -13.52 -4.52
CA LEU A 244 -7.83 -14.34 -3.73
C LEU A 244 -7.18 -15.48 -4.56
N ASP A 245 -7.94 -16.13 -5.45
CA ASP A 245 -7.41 -17.18 -6.33
C ASP A 245 -6.35 -16.63 -7.31
N ALA A 246 -6.53 -15.41 -7.80
CA ALA A 246 -5.55 -14.75 -8.63
C ALA A 246 -4.28 -14.39 -7.83
N ALA A 247 -4.41 -13.90 -6.61
CA ALA A 247 -3.26 -13.63 -5.74
C ALA A 247 -2.47 -14.92 -5.42
N ARG A 248 -3.16 -16.03 -5.16
CA ARG A 248 -2.53 -17.34 -4.98
C ARG A 248 -1.75 -17.79 -6.21
N PHE A 249 -2.32 -17.62 -7.40
CA PHE A 249 -1.62 -17.91 -8.64
C PHE A 249 -0.31 -17.12 -8.77
N LEU A 250 -0.31 -15.85 -8.43
CA LEU A 250 0.89 -15.02 -8.49
C LEU A 250 1.97 -15.50 -7.51
N VAL A 251 1.58 -15.79 -6.28
CA VAL A 251 2.55 -16.00 -5.20
C VAL A 251 2.92 -17.47 -5.02
N GLU A 252 1.93 -18.39 -5.01
CA GLU A 252 2.17 -19.81 -4.78
C GLU A 252 2.63 -20.53 -6.06
N ASP A 253 1.90 -20.35 -7.17
CA ASP A 253 2.18 -21.07 -8.41
C ASP A 253 3.33 -20.44 -9.19
N SER A 254 3.44 -19.10 -9.19
CA SER A 254 4.40 -18.37 -10.04
C SER A 254 5.60 -17.82 -9.28
N GLY A 255 5.55 -17.78 -7.95
CA GLY A 255 6.67 -17.35 -7.11
C GLY A 255 6.92 -15.84 -7.12
N ALA A 256 5.92 -15.01 -7.45
CA ALA A 256 6.04 -13.56 -7.37
C ALA A 256 6.53 -13.12 -5.99
N MET A 257 7.45 -12.16 -5.98
CA MET A 257 8.05 -11.62 -4.77
C MET A 257 7.26 -10.42 -4.24
N ILE A 258 6.89 -9.53 -5.15
CA ILE A 258 6.09 -8.33 -4.90
C ILE A 258 4.95 -8.36 -5.90
N VAL A 259 3.78 -7.96 -5.46
CA VAL A 259 2.62 -7.75 -6.33
C VAL A 259 2.16 -6.31 -6.24
N GLY A 260 1.54 -5.79 -7.29
CA GLY A 260 1.00 -4.43 -7.24
C GLY A 260 -0.03 -4.18 -8.35
N ALA A 261 -0.77 -3.07 -8.23
CA ALA A 261 -1.78 -2.67 -9.21
C ALA A 261 -1.92 -1.15 -9.33
N ASP A 262 -2.69 -0.74 -10.34
CA ASP A 262 -3.02 0.65 -10.61
C ASP A 262 -4.27 1.15 -9.87
N ASN A 263 -4.81 0.36 -8.93
CA ASN A 263 -5.87 0.76 -8.01
C ASN A 263 -5.31 1.02 -6.60
N LEU A 264 -6.10 1.62 -5.75
CA LEU A 264 -5.86 1.73 -4.31
C LEU A 264 -6.60 0.59 -3.63
N SER A 265 -5.86 -0.17 -2.82
CA SER A 265 -6.18 -1.40 -2.11
C SER A 265 -5.79 -2.70 -2.79
N PHE A 266 -5.26 -2.70 -4.01
CA PHE A 266 -4.97 -3.94 -4.74
C PHE A 266 -6.19 -4.87 -4.91
N GLU A 267 -7.08 -4.92 -3.93
CA GLU A 267 -8.29 -5.76 -3.86
C GLU A 267 -9.46 -5.18 -4.66
N THR A 268 -10.47 -6.00 -4.88
CA THR A 268 -11.77 -5.54 -5.34
C THR A 268 -12.77 -5.45 -4.18
N PHE A 269 -13.69 -4.49 -4.24
CA PHE A 269 -14.79 -4.37 -3.30
C PHE A 269 -16.14 -4.63 -3.98
N PRO A 270 -17.10 -5.25 -3.26
CA PRO A 270 -17.01 -5.81 -1.91
C PRO A 270 -16.09 -7.03 -1.83
N SER A 271 -15.58 -7.33 -0.62
CA SER A 271 -14.77 -8.53 -0.35
C SER A 271 -15.48 -9.81 -0.79
N GLU A 272 -14.72 -10.79 -1.26
CA GLU A 272 -15.21 -12.14 -1.55
C GLU A 272 -15.30 -13.05 -0.31
N VAL A 273 -14.70 -12.61 0.81
CA VAL A 273 -14.67 -13.34 2.08
C VAL A 273 -15.52 -12.58 3.08
N SER A 274 -16.53 -13.23 3.62
CA SER A 274 -17.57 -12.58 4.44
C SER A 274 -17.08 -12.05 5.78
N ASP A 275 -16.00 -12.60 6.31
CA ASP A 275 -15.42 -12.33 7.63
C ASP A 275 -14.03 -11.68 7.55
N ASP A 276 -13.58 -11.34 6.34
CA ASP A 276 -12.37 -10.56 6.10
C ASP A 276 -12.67 -9.49 5.04
N TYR A 277 -12.57 -8.21 5.41
CA TYR A 277 -12.86 -7.10 4.49
C TYR A 277 -11.73 -6.83 3.50
N VAL A 278 -10.50 -7.30 3.78
CA VAL A 278 -9.30 -7.17 2.93
C VAL A 278 -8.48 -8.48 2.92
N PRO A 279 -9.06 -9.58 2.41
CA PRO A 279 -8.45 -10.91 2.50
C PRO A 279 -7.11 -11.02 1.77
N LEU A 280 -6.85 -10.18 0.76
CA LEU A 280 -5.60 -10.23 0.04
C LEU A 280 -4.45 -9.60 0.83
N HIS A 281 -4.69 -8.52 1.57
CA HIS A 281 -3.69 -7.96 2.48
C HIS A 281 -3.33 -8.97 3.56
N THR A 282 -4.35 -9.57 4.19
CA THR A 282 -4.14 -10.65 5.17
C THR A 282 -3.32 -11.80 4.57
N TYR A 283 -3.69 -12.26 3.37
CA TYR A 283 -3.01 -13.35 2.70
C TYR A 283 -1.57 -12.97 2.29
N LEU A 284 -1.40 -11.86 1.57
CA LEU A 284 -0.11 -11.48 0.99
C LEU A 284 0.89 -11.06 2.06
N LEU A 285 0.51 -10.13 2.93
CA LEU A 285 1.43 -9.56 3.91
C LEU A 285 1.64 -10.50 5.09
N ALA A 286 0.56 -10.95 5.74
CA ALA A 286 0.67 -11.73 6.98
C ALA A 286 0.93 -13.22 6.76
N GLN A 287 0.46 -13.83 5.65
CA GLN A 287 0.63 -15.28 5.43
C GLN A 287 1.76 -15.61 4.44
N GLN A 288 2.00 -14.78 3.42
CA GLN A 288 2.96 -15.07 2.36
C GLN A 288 4.26 -14.25 2.44
N GLY A 289 4.30 -13.21 3.26
CA GLY A 289 5.44 -12.29 3.35
C GLY A 289 5.75 -11.59 2.01
N ALA A 290 4.72 -11.28 1.23
CA ALA A 290 4.79 -10.65 -0.08
C ALA A 290 4.29 -9.19 0.02
N PRO A 291 5.16 -8.18 -0.10
CA PRO A 291 4.77 -6.77 -0.13
C PRO A 291 3.82 -6.43 -1.29
N ILE A 292 2.98 -5.41 -1.08
CA ILE A 292 2.02 -4.92 -2.07
C ILE A 292 2.45 -3.51 -2.50
N ILE A 293 2.36 -3.22 -3.82
CA ILE A 293 2.52 -1.86 -4.35
C ILE A 293 1.19 -1.40 -4.91
N GLU A 294 0.74 -0.22 -4.52
CA GLU A 294 -0.53 0.34 -4.96
C GLU A 294 -0.36 1.65 -5.72
N LEU A 295 -1.39 2.07 -6.43
CA LEU A 295 -1.42 3.28 -7.26
C LEU A 295 -0.25 3.36 -8.25
N VAL A 296 0.02 2.28 -8.96
CA VAL A 296 1.13 2.23 -9.93
C VAL A 296 0.67 2.79 -11.28
N ALA A 297 1.40 3.75 -11.83
CA ALA A 297 1.12 4.33 -13.15
C ALA A 297 1.58 3.38 -14.27
N LEU A 298 0.68 2.58 -14.82
CA LEU A 298 0.99 1.49 -15.76
C LEU A 298 0.60 1.79 -17.22
N ASP A 299 -0.11 2.89 -17.50
CA ASP A 299 -0.68 3.17 -18.81
C ASP A 299 0.38 3.37 -19.91
N GLU A 300 1.54 3.96 -19.57
CA GLU A 300 2.62 4.13 -20.54
C GLU A 300 3.28 2.81 -20.95
N LEU A 301 3.56 1.94 -19.96
CA LEU A 301 4.07 0.59 -20.25
C LEU A 301 3.11 -0.21 -21.12
N ALA A 302 1.80 -0.14 -20.81
CA ALA A 302 0.75 -0.84 -21.56
C ALA A 302 0.64 -0.33 -23.00
N ARG A 303 0.62 1.00 -23.19
CA ARG A 303 0.57 1.64 -24.51
C ARG A 303 1.75 1.23 -25.37
N ASP A 304 2.95 1.23 -24.81
CA ASP A 304 4.19 0.92 -25.51
C ASP A 304 4.48 -0.60 -25.55
N LYS A 305 3.59 -1.42 -24.95
CA LYS A 305 3.65 -2.89 -24.87
C LYS A 305 4.95 -3.40 -24.25
N VAL A 306 5.45 -2.69 -23.24
CA VAL A 306 6.61 -3.08 -22.44
C VAL A 306 6.13 -3.96 -21.30
N TYR A 307 6.14 -5.26 -21.52
CA TYR A 307 5.61 -6.23 -20.55
C TYR A 307 6.67 -6.82 -19.61
N GLU A 308 7.95 -6.75 -20.00
CA GLU A 308 9.09 -7.14 -19.17
C GLU A 308 10.07 -5.97 -19.06
N PHE A 309 10.56 -5.72 -17.86
CA PHE A 309 11.46 -4.60 -17.58
C PHE A 309 12.33 -4.87 -16.35
N ALA A 310 13.39 -4.10 -16.18
CA ALA A 310 14.04 -3.99 -14.89
C ALA A 310 13.23 -3.02 -14.03
N PHE A 311 12.64 -3.52 -12.95
CA PHE A 311 12.00 -2.73 -11.92
C PHE A 311 13.07 -2.19 -10.98
N ILE A 312 13.11 -0.87 -10.81
CA ILE A 312 14.04 -0.19 -9.92
C ILE A 312 13.24 0.73 -9.02
N GLY A 313 13.37 0.56 -7.70
CA GLY A 313 12.68 1.38 -6.73
C GLY A 313 13.29 1.27 -5.35
N GLY A 314 12.80 2.09 -4.45
CA GLY A 314 13.14 2.04 -3.06
C GLY A 314 12.19 2.92 -2.27
N PRO A 315 11.53 2.39 -1.24
CA PRO A 315 10.66 3.18 -0.38
C PRO A 315 11.50 4.15 0.46
N LEU A 316 10.85 5.21 0.93
CA LEU A 316 11.41 6.05 1.98
C LEU A 316 11.69 5.19 3.23
N LYS A 317 12.85 5.38 3.84
CA LYS A 317 13.24 4.62 5.04
C LYS A 317 12.62 5.20 6.30
N ILE A 318 11.31 5.08 6.42
CA ILE A 318 10.55 5.51 7.59
C ILE A 318 10.68 4.44 8.67
N ARG A 319 11.47 4.74 9.71
CA ARG A 319 11.73 3.78 10.79
C ARG A 319 10.45 3.39 11.50
N GLY A 320 10.17 2.08 11.54
CA GLY A 320 8.98 1.51 12.17
C GLY A 320 7.67 1.78 11.40
N GLY A 321 7.76 2.30 10.18
CA GLY A 321 6.59 2.53 9.33
C GLY A 321 6.03 1.23 8.75
N ASP A 322 4.74 1.25 8.47
CA ASP A 322 3.95 0.15 7.91
C ASP A 322 3.86 0.23 6.37
N ALA A 323 4.19 1.37 5.81
CA ALA A 323 4.33 1.61 4.38
C ALA A 323 5.22 2.82 4.14
N ALA A 324 5.58 3.03 2.88
CA ALA A 324 6.18 4.29 2.46
C ALA A 324 5.96 4.56 0.98
N PRO A 325 5.89 5.84 0.59
CA PRO A 325 5.95 6.24 -0.80
C PRO A 325 7.21 5.72 -1.48
N LEU A 326 7.06 5.37 -2.76
CA LEU A 326 8.20 5.10 -3.62
C LEU A 326 7.93 5.69 -5.01
N ARG A 327 9.00 5.98 -5.74
CA ARG A 327 8.95 6.37 -7.16
C ARG A 327 9.65 5.29 -7.99
N PRO A 328 8.93 4.23 -8.37
CA PRO A 328 9.55 3.15 -9.12
C PRO A 328 9.74 3.54 -10.59
N VAL A 329 10.79 2.99 -11.18
CA VAL A 329 11.14 3.18 -12.58
C VAL A 329 11.21 1.83 -13.27
N ALA A 330 10.68 1.73 -14.49
CA ALA A 330 10.84 0.58 -15.36
C ALA A 330 11.80 0.91 -16.51
N LEU A 331 12.82 0.07 -16.69
CA LEU A 331 13.73 0.13 -17.83
C LEU A 331 13.50 -1.10 -18.72
N PRO A 332 13.18 -0.94 -20.01
CA PRO A 332 12.97 -2.05 -20.92
C PRO A 332 14.18 -2.98 -20.97
N VAL A 333 13.92 -4.28 -21.08
CA VAL A 333 14.96 -5.30 -21.18
C VAL A 333 14.95 -5.99 -22.53
N ARG A 334 16.12 -6.46 -22.94
CA ARG A 334 16.24 -7.34 -24.10
C ARG A 334 15.60 -8.68 -23.80
N PRO A 335 14.97 -9.33 -24.77
CA PRO A 335 14.41 -10.68 -24.65
C PRO A 335 15.41 -11.71 -24.13
#